data_44a370b670449f7ac3a8a13711c9de6c
#
_entry.id   44a370b670449f7ac3a8a13711c9de6c
#
_cell.length_a   1.000
_cell.length_b   1.000
_cell.length_c   1.000
_cell.angle_alpha   90.00
_cell.angle_beta   90.00
_cell.angle_gamma   90.00
#
_symmetry.space_group_name_H-M   'P 1'
#
loop_
_entity.id
_entity.type
_entity.pdbx_description
1 polymer ?
#
loop_
_entity_poly.entity_id
_entity_poly.type
_entity_poly.pdbx_seq_one_letter_code
_entity_poly.pdbx_strand_id
1 'polypeptide(L)'
;MSARWRWLGPTAALLAVGLLVLMVFSGQVRESRQLVRFQAVGVMPEAPAEIDRVELRAAAGQWMFVRGPGGWRTARDGQPLPGATTTSLDDSIKFMHVSAPVRVMERDEWATSGLREFGLDPPGYTAILYRGSTPVLGAEFGAPNPQKVLQYMKLQGRDQVYLMSRFVGEEWEKALRAAAGG
;
A
#
# COMPACT_ATOMS: atom_id res chain seq x y z
N MET A 1 70.69 7.04 18.43
CA MET A 1 69.41 6.39 18.19
C MET A 1 68.47 6.69 19.35
N SER A 2 67.36 7.33 19.36
CA SER A 2 66.50 7.90 18.31
C SER A 2 65.34 8.62 19.01
N ALA A 3 65.48 9.92 19.21
CA ALA A 3 64.38 10.79 19.75
C ALA A 3 63.11 10.74 18.83
N ARG A 4 63.28 10.34 17.56
CA ARG A 4 62.22 10.30 16.54
C ARG A 4 61.14 9.24 16.86
N TRP A 5 61.45 8.14 17.51
CA TRP A 5 60.50 7.07 17.76
C TRP A 5 59.56 7.32 18.94
N ARG A 6 59.95 8.22 19.86
CA ARG A 6 59.11 8.59 21.02
C ARG A 6 57.89 9.42 20.63
N TRP A 7 57.89 10.06 19.46
CA TRP A 7 56.78 10.89 18.97
C TRP A 7 55.79 10.15 18.04
N LEU A 8 56.14 8.95 17.55
CA LEU A 8 55.29 8.18 16.67
C LEU A 8 54.00 7.70 17.34
N GLY A 9 54.04 7.36 18.62
CA GLY A 9 52.84 6.95 19.39
C GLY A 9 51.81 8.08 19.54
N PRO A 10 52.18 9.24 20.09
CA PRO A 10 51.21 10.33 20.24
C PRO A 10 50.70 10.89 18.90
N THR A 11 51.51 10.91 17.84
CA THR A 11 51.03 11.38 16.54
C THR A 11 50.07 10.40 15.91
N ALA A 12 50.28 9.08 16.03
CA ALA A 12 49.33 8.06 15.55
C ALA A 12 48.01 8.11 16.32
N ALA A 13 48.07 8.36 17.66
CA ALA A 13 46.89 8.51 18.47
C ALA A 13 46.04 9.75 18.07
N LEU A 14 46.68 10.87 17.79
CA LEU A 14 46.03 12.10 17.36
C LEU A 14 45.36 11.91 15.95
N LEU A 15 46.04 11.21 15.03
CA LEU A 15 45.48 10.87 13.72
C LEU A 15 44.25 9.95 13.84
N ALA A 16 44.31 8.94 14.73
CA ALA A 16 43.19 8.04 14.98
C ALA A 16 41.97 8.78 15.58
N VAL A 17 42.21 9.67 16.54
CA VAL A 17 41.14 10.51 17.11
C VAL A 17 40.58 11.46 16.04
N GLY A 18 41.41 12.09 15.22
CA GLY A 18 40.98 12.93 14.11
C GLY A 18 40.12 12.16 13.10
N LEU A 19 40.52 10.92 12.76
CA LEU A 19 39.75 10.05 11.87
C LEU A 19 38.39 9.64 12.46
N LEU A 20 38.36 9.32 13.78
CA LEU A 20 37.12 9.00 14.49
C LEU A 20 36.16 10.19 14.52
N VAL A 21 36.65 11.38 14.80
CA VAL A 21 35.86 12.62 14.77
C VAL A 21 35.34 12.87 13.36
N LEU A 22 36.16 12.69 12.33
CA LEU A 22 35.77 12.84 10.95
C LEU A 22 34.68 11.80 10.54
N MET A 23 34.81 10.56 11.01
CA MET A 23 33.79 9.51 10.78
C MET A 23 32.44 9.85 11.45
N VAL A 24 32.47 10.35 12.69
CA VAL A 24 31.26 10.76 13.40
C VAL A 24 30.56 11.91 12.67
N PHE A 25 31.32 12.95 12.29
CA PHE A 25 30.76 14.08 11.54
C PHE A 25 30.30 13.66 10.12
N SER A 26 31.02 12.80 9.44
CA SER A 26 30.62 12.28 8.11
C SER A 26 29.38 11.39 8.22
N GLY A 27 29.22 10.60 9.29
CA GLY A 27 28.04 9.79 9.57
C GLY A 27 26.81 10.67 9.83
N GLN A 28 26.93 11.70 10.66
CA GLN A 28 25.83 12.63 10.94
C GLN A 28 25.40 13.43 9.70
N VAL A 29 26.31 13.79 8.81
CA VAL A 29 25.99 14.47 7.55
C VAL A 29 25.27 13.53 6.56
N ARG A 30 25.48 12.22 6.63
CA ARG A 30 24.74 11.25 5.83
C ARG A 30 23.33 11.02 6.34
N GLU A 31 23.10 10.96 7.64
CA GLU A 31 21.76 10.81 8.21
C GLU A 31 20.84 11.99 7.90
N SER A 32 21.36 13.22 7.88
CA SER A 32 20.57 14.41 7.52
C SER A 32 20.21 14.50 6.03
N ARG A 33 20.82 13.70 5.16
CA ARG A 33 20.50 13.62 3.71
C ARG A 33 19.61 12.43 3.35
N GLN A 34 19.43 11.48 4.25
CA GLN A 34 18.49 10.38 4.09
C GLN A 34 17.15 10.66 4.80
N LEU A 35 16.57 11.81 4.57
CA LEU A 35 15.13 11.89 4.55
C LEU A 35 14.69 11.08 3.31
N VAL A 36 14.58 9.77 3.47
CA VAL A 36 13.80 8.96 2.55
C VAL A 36 12.40 9.55 2.62
N ARG A 37 12.10 10.45 1.69
CA ARG A 37 10.71 10.85 1.48
C ARG A 37 10.02 9.56 1.08
N PHE A 38 9.19 9.05 1.98
CA PHE A 38 8.31 7.95 1.67
C PHE A 38 7.47 8.40 0.45
N GLN A 39 7.83 7.88 -0.72
CA GLN A 39 7.00 8.02 -1.89
C GLN A 39 6.04 6.86 -1.86
N ALA A 40 4.76 7.18 -1.79
CA ALA A 40 3.74 6.19 -2.01
C ALA A 40 3.95 5.57 -3.39
N VAL A 41 4.14 4.26 -3.42
CA VAL A 41 4.38 3.49 -4.65
C VAL A 41 3.20 2.60 -5.02
N GLY A 42 2.09 2.72 -4.27
CA GLY A 42 0.85 1.99 -4.53
C GLY A 42 0.14 2.45 -5.79
N VAL A 43 -1.01 1.87 -6.04
CA VAL A 43 -1.84 2.16 -7.24
C VAL A 43 -2.74 3.38 -7.06
N MET A 44 -2.86 3.90 -5.84
CA MET A 44 -3.64 5.09 -5.48
C MET A 44 -2.69 6.24 -5.10
N PRO A 45 -2.65 7.33 -5.89
CA PRO A 45 -1.82 8.49 -5.57
C PRO A 45 -2.38 9.34 -4.41
N GLU A 46 -3.71 9.33 -4.21
CA GLU A 46 -4.36 10.11 -3.16
C GLU A 46 -3.96 9.60 -1.76
N ALA A 47 -3.81 10.54 -0.81
CA ALA A 47 -3.52 10.16 0.57
C ALA A 47 -4.73 9.44 1.20
N PRO A 48 -4.52 8.39 2.02
CA PRO A 48 -5.61 7.62 2.64
C PRO A 48 -6.61 8.48 3.44
N ALA A 49 -6.14 9.59 4.02
CA ALA A 49 -6.98 10.51 4.78
C ALA A 49 -7.95 11.33 3.90
N GLU A 50 -7.68 11.44 2.59
CA GLU A 50 -8.56 12.13 1.64
C GLU A 50 -9.75 11.27 1.19
N ILE A 51 -9.69 9.96 1.46
CA ILE A 51 -10.76 9.04 1.11
C ILE A 51 -11.84 9.08 2.19
N ASP A 52 -13.00 9.55 1.81
CA ASP A 52 -14.15 9.74 2.72
C ASP A 52 -15.33 8.82 2.41
N ARG A 53 -15.28 8.08 1.29
CA ARG A 53 -16.31 7.12 0.91
C ARG A 53 -15.71 5.90 0.23
N VAL A 54 -16.26 4.74 0.57
CA VAL A 54 -15.90 3.45 -0.03
C VAL A 54 -17.17 2.74 -0.46
N GLU A 55 -17.17 2.23 -1.68
CA GLU A 55 -18.20 1.35 -2.21
C GLU A 55 -17.62 -0.02 -2.49
N LEU A 56 -18.21 -1.06 -1.94
CA LEU A 56 -17.88 -2.46 -2.20
C LEU A 56 -19.01 -3.11 -2.98
N ARG A 57 -18.68 -3.79 -4.06
CA ARG A 57 -19.61 -4.57 -4.88
C ARG A 57 -19.12 -6.00 -5.00
N ALA A 58 -20.01 -6.95 -4.78
CA ALA A 58 -19.77 -8.38 -4.99
C ALA A 58 -21.05 -9.06 -5.43
N ALA A 59 -21.01 -10.34 -5.77
CA ALA A 59 -22.19 -11.11 -6.12
C ALA A 59 -23.27 -11.12 -5.02
N ALA A 60 -22.86 -11.01 -3.75
CA ALA A 60 -23.75 -10.97 -2.59
C ALA A 60 -24.46 -9.62 -2.39
N GLY A 61 -24.01 -8.53 -3.02
CA GLY A 61 -24.62 -7.21 -2.88
C GLY A 61 -23.66 -6.05 -3.07
N GLN A 62 -24.16 -4.88 -2.68
CA GLN A 62 -23.45 -3.61 -2.76
C GLN A 62 -23.55 -2.90 -1.41
N TRP A 63 -22.41 -2.44 -0.90
CA TRP A 63 -22.30 -1.72 0.37
C TRP A 63 -21.55 -0.42 0.17
N MET A 64 -22.04 0.62 0.80
CA MET A 64 -21.42 1.93 0.77
C MET A 64 -21.14 2.41 2.19
N PHE A 65 -19.92 2.86 2.43
CA PHE A 65 -19.45 3.37 3.69
C PHE A 65 -19.01 4.81 3.54
N VAL A 66 -19.26 5.61 4.56
CA VAL A 66 -18.85 7.02 4.62
C VAL A 66 -18.04 7.26 5.89
N ARG A 67 -16.98 8.04 5.77
CA ARG A 67 -16.14 8.43 6.89
C ARG A 67 -16.78 9.61 7.62
N GLY A 68 -16.92 9.49 8.94
CA GLY A 68 -17.40 10.55 9.81
C GLY A 68 -16.45 10.81 10.98
N PRO A 69 -16.80 11.75 11.88
CA PRO A 69 -15.94 12.12 13.02
C PRO A 69 -15.61 10.96 13.96
N GLY A 70 -16.45 9.93 14.00
CA GLY A 70 -16.29 8.74 14.86
C GLY A 70 -15.86 7.47 14.11
N GLY A 71 -15.30 7.59 12.89
CA GLY A 71 -14.92 6.44 12.06
C GLY A 71 -15.89 6.20 10.91
N TRP A 72 -15.88 4.98 10.37
CA TRP A 72 -16.71 4.60 9.23
C TRP A 72 -18.13 4.24 9.65
N ARG A 73 -19.09 4.57 8.78
CA ARG A 73 -20.51 4.29 8.95
C ARG A 73 -21.09 3.73 7.65
N THR A 74 -22.15 2.95 7.75
CA THR A 74 -22.93 2.59 6.57
C THR A 74 -23.61 3.84 6.00
N ALA A 75 -23.59 3.98 4.67
CA ALA A 75 -24.24 5.13 4.02
C ALA A 75 -25.77 5.02 4.06
N ARG A 76 -26.30 3.79 4.21
CA ARG A 76 -27.74 3.50 4.13
C ARG A 76 -28.51 4.01 5.36
N ASP A 77 -28.02 3.73 6.54
CA ASP A 77 -28.72 3.97 7.82
C ASP A 77 -27.87 4.75 8.84
N GLY A 78 -26.64 5.12 8.46
CA GLY A 78 -25.73 5.90 9.30
C GLY A 78 -25.17 5.12 10.50
N GLN A 79 -25.36 3.80 10.55
CA GLN A 79 -24.86 2.98 11.66
C GLN A 79 -23.33 2.95 11.67
N PRO A 80 -22.69 3.15 12.84
CA PRO A 80 -21.24 3.03 12.94
C PRO A 80 -20.80 1.60 12.69
N LEU A 81 -19.70 1.44 11.98
CA LEU A 81 -19.11 0.12 11.76
C LEU A 81 -18.40 -0.39 13.01
N PRO A 82 -18.38 -1.71 13.23
CA PRO A 82 -17.53 -2.32 14.24
C PRO A 82 -16.07 -1.90 14.07
N GLY A 83 -15.32 -1.77 15.18
CA GLY A 83 -13.95 -1.31 15.17
C GLY A 83 -13.04 -2.16 14.27
N ALA A 84 -13.22 -3.49 14.25
CA ALA A 84 -12.47 -4.38 13.36
C ALA A 84 -12.74 -4.09 11.88
N THR A 85 -13.97 -3.81 11.49
CA THR A 85 -14.34 -3.45 10.11
C THR A 85 -13.79 -2.09 9.72
N THR A 86 -13.84 -1.12 10.63
CA THR A 86 -13.22 0.20 10.47
C THR A 86 -11.73 0.06 10.21
N THR A 87 -11.02 -0.72 11.02
CA THR A 87 -9.58 -0.98 10.84
C THR A 87 -9.29 -1.64 9.49
N SER A 88 -10.06 -2.66 9.10
CA SER A 88 -9.87 -3.31 7.80
C SER A 88 -10.08 -2.36 6.62
N LEU A 89 -11.05 -1.44 6.68
CA LEU A 89 -11.25 -0.43 5.64
C LEU A 89 -10.07 0.56 5.58
N ASP A 90 -9.60 1.04 6.73
CA ASP A 90 -8.48 1.97 6.79
C ASP A 90 -7.18 1.32 6.29
N ASP A 91 -6.91 0.06 6.67
CA ASP A 91 -5.76 -0.70 6.19
C ASP A 91 -5.87 -1.00 4.69
N SER A 92 -7.05 -1.35 4.20
CA SER A 92 -7.30 -1.57 2.78
C SER A 92 -6.97 -0.33 1.95
N ILE A 93 -7.46 0.83 2.34
CA ILE A 93 -7.18 2.11 1.68
C ILE A 93 -5.69 2.45 1.74
N LYS A 94 -5.09 2.28 2.92
CA LYS A 94 -3.65 2.49 3.12
C LYS A 94 -2.82 1.59 2.20
N PHE A 95 -3.17 0.31 2.08
CA PHE A 95 -2.42 -0.60 1.22
C PHE A 95 -2.56 -0.25 -0.28
N MET A 96 -3.69 0.26 -0.73
CA MET A 96 -3.79 0.77 -2.11
C MET A 96 -2.84 1.94 -2.37
N HIS A 97 -2.53 2.74 -1.34
CA HIS A 97 -1.61 3.87 -1.44
C HIS A 97 -0.13 3.48 -1.31
N VAL A 98 0.20 2.48 -0.47
CA VAL A 98 1.61 2.18 -0.14
C VAL A 98 2.15 0.91 -0.79
N SER A 99 1.29 -0.01 -1.25
CA SER A 99 1.73 -1.31 -1.76
C SER A 99 1.90 -1.27 -3.27
N ALA A 100 3.15 -1.38 -3.73
CA ALA A 100 3.45 -1.53 -5.14
C ALA A 100 2.94 -2.87 -5.68
N PRO A 101 2.46 -2.93 -6.93
CA PRO A 101 2.25 -4.19 -7.63
C PRO A 101 3.56 -4.96 -7.72
N VAL A 102 3.50 -6.28 -7.50
CA VAL A 102 4.66 -7.17 -7.73
C VAL A 102 4.95 -7.31 -9.22
N ARG A 103 3.90 -7.26 -10.04
CA ARG A 103 3.97 -7.26 -11.50
C ARG A 103 2.81 -6.47 -12.09
N VAL A 104 3.07 -5.79 -13.18
CA VAL A 104 2.05 -5.21 -14.05
C VAL A 104 2.14 -5.96 -15.39
N MET A 105 1.01 -6.46 -15.86
CA MET A 105 0.89 -7.14 -17.15
C MET A 105 0.21 -6.19 -18.13
N GLU A 106 0.87 -5.92 -19.25
CA GLU A 106 0.31 -5.13 -20.33
C GLU A 106 -0.71 -5.94 -21.12
N ARG A 107 -1.50 -5.26 -21.95
CA ARG A 107 -2.60 -5.90 -22.68
C ARG A 107 -2.17 -7.07 -23.56
N ASP A 108 -1.03 -7.00 -24.20
CA ASP A 108 -0.46 -8.05 -25.05
C ASP A 108 -0.10 -9.32 -24.27
N GLU A 109 0.21 -9.19 -22.98
CA GLU A 109 0.57 -10.32 -22.13
C GLU A 109 -0.67 -11.13 -21.66
N TRP A 110 -1.83 -10.50 -21.51
CA TRP A 110 -3.01 -11.15 -20.95
C TRP A 110 -4.18 -11.31 -21.93
N ALA A 111 -4.22 -10.55 -23.04
CA ALA A 111 -5.39 -10.51 -23.92
C ALA A 111 -5.70 -11.86 -24.58
N THR A 112 -4.69 -12.68 -24.87
CA THR A 112 -4.88 -14.02 -25.47
C THR A 112 -5.59 -14.98 -24.51
N SER A 113 -5.27 -14.92 -23.21
CA SER A 113 -5.90 -15.74 -22.17
C SER A 113 -7.30 -15.22 -21.80
N GLY A 114 -7.51 -13.93 -21.90
CA GLY A 114 -8.71 -13.23 -21.47
C GLY A 114 -8.81 -13.02 -19.96
N LEU A 115 -9.62 -12.05 -19.56
CA LEU A 115 -9.77 -11.65 -18.16
C LEU A 115 -10.38 -12.75 -17.27
N ARG A 116 -11.12 -13.69 -17.85
CA ARG A 116 -11.75 -14.80 -17.14
C ARG A 116 -10.72 -15.73 -16.50
N GLU A 117 -9.58 -15.95 -17.13
CA GLU A 117 -8.49 -16.78 -16.56
C GLU A 117 -7.95 -16.21 -15.27
N PHE A 118 -7.98 -14.88 -15.12
CA PHE A 118 -7.53 -14.16 -13.93
C PHE A 118 -8.66 -13.93 -12.91
N GLY A 119 -9.88 -14.46 -13.18
CA GLY A 119 -11.06 -14.22 -12.35
C GLY A 119 -11.52 -12.75 -12.33
N LEU A 120 -11.23 -12.00 -13.40
CA LEU A 120 -11.57 -10.59 -13.59
C LEU A 120 -12.76 -10.38 -14.53
N ASP A 121 -13.36 -11.46 -15.05
CA ASP A 121 -14.56 -11.44 -15.87
C ASP A 121 -15.48 -12.62 -15.54
N PRO A 122 -16.46 -12.45 -14.62
CA PRO A 122 -16.65 -11.29 -13.75
C PRO A 122 -15.60 -11.23 -12.62
N PRO A 123 -15.31 -10.04 -12.06
CA PRO A 123 -14.45 -9.92 -10.90
C PRO A 123 -15.12 -10.52 -9.66
N GLY A 124 -14.32 -11.04 -8.73
CA GLY A 124 -14.80 -11.55 -7.46
C GLY A 124 -15.47 -10.46 -6.62
N TYR A 125 -14.90 -9.28 -6.60
CA TYR A 125 -15.47 -8.07 -6.01
C TYR A 125 -14.78 -6.82 -6.57
N THR A 126 -15.44 -5.67 -6.37
CA THR A 126 -14.94 -4.35 -6.76
C THR A 126 -14.94 -3.42 -5.57
N ALA A 127 -13.86 -2.68 -5.38
CA ALA A 127 -13.76 -1.59 -4.42
C ALA A 127 -13.63 -0.26 -5.18
N ILE A 128 -14.52 0.71 -4.87
CA ILE A 128 -14.47 2.05 -5.45
C ILE A 128 -14.26 3.03 -4.32
N LEU A 129 -13.21 3.85 -4.45
CA LEU A 129 -12.81 4.84 -3.47
C LEU A 129 -13.17 6.24 -3.97
N TYR A 130 -13.66 7.09 -3.08
CA TYR A 130 -14.11 8.42 -3.42
C TYR A 130 -13.50 9.48 -2.50
N ARG A 131 -13.33 10.66 -3.07
CA ARG A 131 -13.09 11.92 -2.37
C ARG A 131 -14.30 12.82 -2.64
N GLY A 132 -15.12 13.00 -1.62
CA GLY A 132 -16.43 13.64 -1.79
C GLY A 132 -17.34 12.83 -2.71
N SER A 133 -17.76 13.45 -3.81
CA SER A 133 -18.56 12.81 -4.85
C SER A 133 -17.74 12.21 -6.00
N THR A 134 -16.42 12.45 -6.02
CA THR A 134 -15.55 12.08 -7.15
C THR A 134 -14.92 10.71 -6.91
N PRO A 135 -15.12 9.71 -7.77
CA PRO A 135 -14.38 8.46 -7.70
C PRO A 135 -12.91 8.73 -8.05
N VAL A 136 -11.99 8.31 -7.20
CA VAL A 136 -10.55 8.45 -7.39
C VAL A 136 -9.88 7.16 -7.79
N LEU A 137 -10.43 6.02 -7.39
CA LEU A 137 -9.94 4.69 -7.74
C LEU A 137 -11.09 3.69 -7.80
N GLY A 138 -11.14 2.88 -8.85
CA GLY A 138 -11.97 1.68 -8.93
C GLY A 138 -11.05 0.48 -9.15
N ALA A 139 -11.06 -0.47 -8.21
CA ALA A 139 -10.24 -1.68 -8.26
C ALA A 139 -11.13 -2.93 -8.30
N GLU A 140 -10.93 -3.74 -9.33
CA GLU A 140 -11.59 -5.03 -9.55
C GLU A 140 -10.63 -6.13 -9.12
N PHE A 141 -11.04 -6.95 -8.17
CA PHE A 141 -10.23 -8.05 -7.64
C PHE A 141 -10.66 -9.38 -8.22
N GLY A 142 -9.68 -10.09 -8.77
CA GLY A 142 -9.85 -11.40 -9.40
C GLY A 142 -9.40 -12.53 -8.47
N ALA A 143 -9.01 -13.65 -9.12
CA ALA A 143 -8.55 -14.85 -8.44
C ALA A 143 -7.15 -14.64 -7.80
N PRO A 144 -6.81 -15.40 -6.75
CA PRO A 144 -5.42 -15.52 -6.33
C PRO A 144 -4.61 -16.28 -7.39
N ASN A 145 -3.30 -16.03 -7.44
CA ASN A 145 -2.39 -16.81 -8.27
C ASN A 145 -2.30 -18.27 -7.76
N PRO A 146 -1.75 -19.22 -8.55
CA PRO A 146 -1.68 -20.64 -8.15
C PRO A 146 -1.00 -20.89 -6.81
N GLN A 147 -0.01 -20.06 -6.43
CA GLN A 147 0.69 -20.14 -5.14
C GLN A 147 -0.07 -19.47 -3.99
N LYS A 148 -1.17 -18.78 -4.27
CA LYS A 148 -2.03 -18.05 -3.32
C LYS A 148 -1.32 -16.94 -2.51
N VAL A 149 -0.17 -16.45 -3.01
CA VAL A 149 0.60 -15.35 -2.39
C VAL A 149 0.36 -14.00 -3.08
N LEU A 150 -0.17 -14.03 -4.30
CA LEU A 150 -0.55 -12.85 -5.08
C LEU A 150 -2.01 -12.96 -5.50
N GLN A 151 -2.62 -11.82 -5.85
CA GLN A 151 -3.98 -11.73 -6.38
C GLN A 151 -3.99 -10.84 -7.62
N TYR A 152 -4.73 -11.26 -8.63
CA TYR A 152 -4.97 -10.46 -9.82
C TYR A 152 -5.92 -9.32 -9.50
N MET A 153 -5.62 -8.16 -10.03
CA MET A 153 -6.42 -6.95 -9.87
C MET A 153 -6.41 -6.15 -11.17
N LYS A 154 -7.49 -5.48 -11.47
CA LYS A 154 -7.59 -4.54 -12.58
C LYS A 154 -8.10 -3.20 -12.07
N LEU A 155 -7.54 -2.11 -12.57
CA LEU A 155 -8.06 -0.77 -12.28
C LEU A 155 -9.03 -0.34 -13.36
N GLN A 156 -10.15 0.23 -12.97
CA GLN A 156 -11.12 0.78 -13.90
C GLN A 156 -10.50 1.90 -14.74
N GLY A 157 -10.76 1.86 -16.04
CA GLY A 157 -10.16 2.79 -17.00
C GLY A 157 -8.70 2.50 -17.35
N ARG A 158 -8.12 1.39 -16.89
CA ARG A 158 -6.78 0.94 -17.27
C ARG A 158 -6.82 -0.41 -17.98
N ASP A 159 -5.91 -0.59 -18.93
CA ASP A 159 -5.83 -1.85 -19.70
C ASP A 159 -4.90 -2.89 -19.05
N GLN A 160 -4.15 -2.51 -18.03
CA GLN A 160 -3.22 -3.39 -17.33
C GLN A 160 -3.94 -4.32 -16.35
N VAL A 161 -3.37 -5.51 -16.16
CA VAL A 161 -3.66 -6.41 -15.05
C VAL A 161 -2.50 -6.37 -14.07
N TYR A 162 -2.83 -6.18 -12.81
CA TYR A 162 -1.87 -6.02 -11.71
C TYR A 162 -1.82 -7.30 -10.88
N LEU A 163 -0.63 -7.75 -10.49
CA LEU A 163 -0.46 -8.76 -9.46
C LEU A 163 -0.09 -8.04 -8.16
N MET A 164 -1.03 -8.02 -7.25
CA MET A 164 -0.86 -7.45 -5.91
C MET A 164 -0.51 -8.54 -4.90
N SER A 165 0.19 -8.18 -3.83
CA SER A 165 0.34 -9.08 -2.69
C SER A 165 -1.02 -9.47 -2.13
N ARG A 166 -1.19 -10.76 -1.79
CA ARG A 166 -2.49 -11.32 -1.38
C ARG A 166 -3.10 -10.62 -0.17
N PHE A 167 -2.27 -10.14 0.76
CA PHE A 167 -2.74 -9.43 1.96
C PHE A 167 -3.56 -8.17 1.62
N VAL A 168 -3.28 -7.49 0.48
CA VAL A 168 -4.05 -6.31 0.06
C VAL A 168 -5.51 -6.68 -0.18
N GLY A 169 -5.74 -7.77 -0.92
CA GLY A 169 -7.09 -8.26 -1.16
C GLY A 169 -7.77 -8.85 0.08
N GLU A 170 -6.99 -9.48 0.98
CA GLU A 170 -7.52 -10.06 2.21
C GLU A 170 -8.16 -9.03 3.14
N GLU A 171 -7.60 -7.81 3.22
CA GLU A 171 -8.21 -6.75 4.02
C GLU A 171 -9.55 -6.30 3.43
N TRP A 172 -9.64 -6.15 2.11
CA TRP A 172 -10.91 -5.89 1.43
C TRP A 172 -11.93 -7.01 1.64
N GLU A 173 -11.51 -8.27 1.57
CA GLU A 173 -12.36 -9.43 1.81
C GLU A 173 -12.88 -9.49 3.26
N LYS A 174 -12.07 -9.07 4.25
CA LYS A 174 -12.51 -8.96 5.65
C LYS A 174 -13.61 -7.91 5.78
N ALA A 175 -13.39 -6.71 5.20
CA ALA A 175 -14.40 -5.65 5.20
C ALA A 175 -15.69 -6.10 4.49
N LEU A 176 -15.58 -6.80 3.36
CA LEU A 176 -16.71 -7.32 2.59
C LEU A 176 -17.50 -8.38 3.38
N ARG A 177 -16.82 -9.34 4.02
CA ARG A 177 -17.47 -10.36 4.86
C ARG A 177 -18.21 -9.74 6.04
N ALA A 178 -17.62 -8.75 6.70
CA ALA A 178 -18.27 -8.04 7.79
C ALA A 178 -19.51 -7.27 7.32
N ALA A 179 -19.46 -6.68 6.12
CA ALA A 179 -20.58 -5.98 5.52
C ALA A 179 -21.73 -6.90 5.09
N ALA A 180 -21.42 -8.11 4.62
CA ALA A 180 -22.41 -9.08 4.15
C ALA A 180 -23.03 -9.90 5.29
N GLY A 181 -22.41 -9.98 6.45
CA GLY A 181 -22.87 -10.74 7.62
C GLY A 181 -23.69 -9.93 8.63
N GLY A 182 -23.85 -8.62 8.45
CA GLY A 182 -24.68 -7.74 9.24
C GLY A 182 -25.97 -7.39 8.52
#